data_666177fc5476b3ff8186234baae3c7ab
#
_entry.id   666177fc5476b3ff8186234baae3c7ab
#
_cell.length_a   1.000
_cell.length_b   1.000
_cell.length_c   1.000
_cell.angle_alpha   90.00
_cell.angle_beta   90.00
_cell.angle_gamma   90.00
#
_symmetry.space_group_name_H-M   'P 1'
#
loop_
_entity.id
_entity.type
_entity.pdbx_description
1 polymer ?
#
loop_
_entity_poly.entity_id
_entity_poly.type
_entity_poly.pdbx_seq_one_letter_code
_entity_poly.pdbx_strand_id
1 'polypeptide(L)'
;MAGSAVPPALLRDLAAVLGGNHVLTGDATAGYVTDWTSRYRGTTPAVLRPERTEQVAAVLALLSGAGIPVVPQGGNTGLVGGGVPLHGEVVLSLARLTGLGPVDQDSGQVTAGAGVTLAAAAAADPGLDVGVLIASRDSATVGGAVATNAGGLRVLRYGPMRAQLRGVQAVLSDGTVIEHLGGLVKDNTGYDYPSLLAGSEGTLAVVTAARLQLVPRPRDPVTVLVAAGDGLEEVHGLARSAVRTVPGLLSAEFLTQPGLDVLIAHAGLVPPLPAPAPAYLILEAAGRGALDDLAGLIGDRPVAVAEAAADRARLWAYRERMPEAAGFLGPP
;
A
#
# COMPACT_ATOMS: atom_id res chain seq x y z
N MET A 1 -28.57 4.49 -9.05
CA MET A 1 -29.25 5.56 -8.28
C MET A 1 -28.49 6.85 -8.56
N ALA A 2 -29.16 7.95 -8.94
CA ALA A 2 -28.52 9.24 -9.10
C ALA A 2 -27.95 9.65 -7.73
N GLY A 3 -26.67 10.05 -7.67
CA GLY A 3 -26.03 10.48 -6.44
C GLY A 3 -26.85 11.58 -5.78
N SER A 4 -27.15 11.42 -4.50
CA SER A 4 -27.96 12.38 -3.74
C SER A 4 -27.17 13.69 -3.62
N ALA A 5 -27.71 14.78 -4.16
CA ALA A 5 -27.12 16.09 -3.97
C ALA A 5 -27.03 16.40 -2.46
N VAL A 6 -25.88 16.87 -2.01
CA VAL A 6 -25.72 17.30 -0.61
C VAL A 6 -26.53 18.60 -0.41
N PRO A 7 -27.48 18.63 0.54
CA PRO A 7 -28.28 19.82 0.78
C PRO A 7 -27.41 21.04 1.15
N PRO A 8 -27.77 22.27 0.68
CA PRO A 8 -27.00 23.47 0.97
C PRO A 8 -26.84 23.78 2.47
N ALA A 9 -27.81 23.39 3.30
CA ALA A 9 -27.70 23.52 4.75
C ALA A 9 -26.57 22.61 5.29
N LEU A 10 -26.54 21.35 4.87
CA LEU A 10 -25.53 20.40 5.29
C LEU A 10 -24.12 20.81 4.79
N LEU A 11 -24.00 21.37 3.59
CA LEU A 11 -22.71 21.92 3.12
C LEU A 11 -22.20 23.05 4.03
N ARG A 12 -23.11 23.90 4.55
CA ARG A 12 -22.75 24.94 5.53
C ARG A 12 -22.27 24.35 6.86
N ASP A 13 -22.97 23.32 7.36
CA ASP A 13 -22.58 22.63 8.59
C ASP A 13 -21.22 21.93 8.46
N LEU A 14 -20.98 21.26 7.34
CA LEU A 14 -19.69 20.65 6.99
C LEU A 14 -18.57 21.72 6.89
N ALA A 15 -18.88 22.87 6.30
CA ALA A 15 -17.94 23.99 6.21
C ALA A 15 -17.66 24.63 7.58
N ALA A 16 -18.61 24.62 8.50
CA ALA A 16 -18.39 25.07 9.88
C ALA A 16 -17.43 24.14 10.65
N VAL A 17 -17.46 22.83 10.36
CA VAL A 17 -16.55 21.83 10.96
C VAL A 17 -15.15 21.90 10.37
N LEU A 18 -15.05 22.00 9.04
CA LEU A 18 -13.79 21.83 8.31
C LEU A 18 -13.11 23.14 7.94
N GLY A 19 -13.85 24.23 7.89
CA GLY A 19 -13.49 25.45 7.18
C GLY A 19 -13.86 25.39 5.70
N GLY A 20 -14.35 26.50 5.14
CA GLY A 20 -14.90 26.54 3.77
C GLY A 20 -13.93 26.06 2.68
N ASN A 21 -12.63 26.32 2.84
CA ASN A 21 -11.59 25.90 1.88
C ASN A 21 -11.35 24.37 1.86
N HIS A 22 -11.97 23.64 2.76
CA HIS A 22 -11.82 22.18 2.89
C HIS A 22 -13.10 21.40 2.55
N VAL A 23 -14.11 22.09 2.04
CA VAL A 23 -15.31 21.53 1.41
C VAL A 23 -15.26 21.92 -0.08
N LEU A 24 -14.76 20.99 -0.92
CA LEU A 24 -14.61 21.23 -2.36
C LEU A 24 -15.89 20.78 -3.08
N THR A 25 -16.34 21.58 -4.05
CA THR A 25 -17.50 21.29 -4.89
C THR A 25 -17.22 21.66 -6.34
N GLY A 26 -18.04 21.20 -7.29
CA GLY A 26 -17.88 21.51 -8.72
C GLY A 26 -16.51 21.04 -9.25
N ASP A 27 -15.88 21.88 -10.08
CA ASP A 27 -14.62 21.55 -10.77
C ASP A 27 -13.46 21.21 -9.81
N ALA A 28 -13.49 21.71 -8.58
CA ALA A 28 -12.49 21.41 -7.57
C ALA A 28 -12.46 19.93 -7.14
N THR A 29 -13.48 19.15 -7.49
CA THR A 29 -13.56 17.72 -7.17
C THR A 29 -12.86 16.83 -8.21
N ALA A 30 -12.48 17.34 -9.38
CA ALA A 30 -12.02 16.57 -10.53
C ALA A 30 -10.83 15.63 -10.23
N GLY A 31 -9.91 16.04 -9.35
CA GLY A 31 -8.74 15.25 -8.96
C GLY A 31 -9.05 14.05 -8.04
N TYR A 32 -10.30 13.89 -7.60
CA TYR A 32 -10.69 12.86 -6.62
C TYR A 32 -11.61 11.78 -7.19
N VAL A 33 -12.05 11.91 -8.44
CA VAL A 33 -13.10 11.06 -9.03
C VAL A 33 -12.59 10.02 -10.02
N THR A 34 -11.29 9.96 -10.23
CA THR A 34 -10.65 8.99 -11.13
C THR A 34 -9.46 8.36 -10.41
N ASP A 35 -9.29 7.05 -10.50
CA ASP A 35 -8.10 6.37 -9.98
C ASP A 35 -6.88 6.61 -10.89
N TRP A 36 -5.69 6.27 -10.39
CA TRP A 36 -4.45 6.47 -11.16
C TRP A 36 -4.37 5.58 -12.42
N THR A 37 -5.11 4.45 -12.46
CA THR A 37 -5.16 3.56 -13.64
C THR A 37 -6.07 4.11 -14.74
N SER A 38 -6.90 5.12 -14.43
CA SER A 38 -7.95 5.66 -15.28
C SER A 38 -9.04 4.65 -15.68
N ARG A 39 -9.10 3.49 -15.03
CA ARG A 39 -10.11 2.45 -15.26
C ARG A 39 -11.41 2.72 -14.53
N TYR A 40 -11.30 3.32 -13.34
CA TYR A 40 -12.43 3.64 -12.50
C TYR A 40 -12.65 5.15 -12.49
N ARG A 41 -13.83 5.58 -12.88
CA ARG A 41 -14.21 6.99 -12.89
C ARG A 41 -15.62 7.13 -12.36
N GLY A 42 -15.78 8.04 -11.40
CA GLY A 42 -17.07 8.34 -10.77
C GLY A 42 -17.40 9.82 -10.79
N THR A 43 -18.33 10.21 -9.94
CA THR A 43 -18.73 11.59 -9.70
C THR A 43 -18.95 11.79 -8.21
N THR A 44 -18.73 13.00 -7.70
CA THR A 44 -18.99 13.33 -6.29
C THR A 44 -19.64 14.71 -6.17
N PRO A 45 -20.62 14.90 -5.29
CA PRO A 45 -21.17 16.21 -5.01
C PRO A 45 -20.22 17.10 -4.19
N ALA A 46 -19.31 16.47 -3.39
CA ALA A 46 -18.35 17.19 -2.58
C ALA A 46 -17.16 16.32 -2.19
N VAL A 47 -16.01 16.98 -1.95
CA VAL A 47 -14.83 16.38 -1.32
C VAL A 47 -14.58 17.09 0.01
N LEU A 48 -14.52 16.32 1.09
CA LEU A 48 -14.31 16.79 2.45
C LEU A 48 -12.89 16.46 2.90
N ARG A 49 -12.17 17.45 3.48
CA ARG A 49 -10.73 17.35 3.75
C ARG A 49 -10.42 17.65 5.22
N PRO A 50 -10.76 16.74 6.15
CA PRO A 50 -10.42 16.88 7.56
C PRO A 50 -8.91 16.81 7.80
N GLU A 51 -8.44 17.40 8.92
CA GLU A 51 -7.04 17.35 9.35
C GLU A 51 -6.82 16.67 10.71
N ARG A 52 -7.91 16.30 11.39
CA ARG A 52 -7.87 15.60 12.67
C ARG A 52 -9.08 14.67 12.84
N THR A 53 -8.95 13.71 13.72
CA THR A 53 -9.96 12.65 13.95
C THR A 53 -11.31 13.19 14.38
N GLU A 54 -11.34 14.25 15.21
CA GLU A 54 -12.58 14.85 15.67
C GLU A 54 -13.39 15.46 14.52
N GLN A 55 -12.71 16.00 13.51
CA GLN A 55 -13.37 16.49 12.29
C GLN A 55 -13.93 15.35 11.46
N VAL A 56 -13.20 14.22 11.34
CA VAL A 56 -13.70 13.00 10.67
C VAL A 56 -14.97 12.52 11.38
N ALA A 57 -14.97 12.46 12.71
CA ALA A 57 -16.11 12.04 13.53
C ALA A 57 -17.33 12.94 13.31
N ALA A 58 -17.16 14.26 13.39
CA ALA A 58 -18.24 15.21 13.19
C ALA A 58 -18.82 15.14 11.76
N VAL A 59 -17.95 15.02 10.74
CA VAL A 59 -18.36 14.89 9.33
C VAL A 59 -19.15 13.62 9.10
N LEU A 60 -18.67 12.48 9.61
CA LEU A 60 -19.37 11.18 9.44
C LEU A 60 -20.72 11.19 10.14
N ALA A 61 -20.80 11.72 11.35
CA ALA A 61 -22.07 11.86 12.08
C ALA A 61 -23.10 12.69 11.29
N LEU A 62 -22.68 13.82 10.69
CA LEU A 62 -23.53 14.67 9.86
C LEU A 62 -24.01 13.96 8.60
N LEU A 63 -23.11 13.29 7.88
CA LEU A 63 -23.43 12.59 6.63
C LEU A 63 -24.30 11.35 6.89
N SER A 64 -24.00 10.60 7.94
CA SER A 64 -24.79 9.43 8.35
C SER A 64 -26.19 9.83 8.77
N GLY A 65 -26.34 10.90 9.57
CA GLY A 65 -27.64 11.44 9.96
C GLY A 65 -28.49 11.91 8.77
N ALA A 66 -27.85 12.29 7.67
CA ALA A 66 -28.51 12.69 6.43
C ALA A 66 -28.67 11.53 5.42
N GLY A 67 -28.21 10.31 5.73
CA GLY A 67 -28.25 9.16 4.83
C GLY A 67 -27.35 9.31 3.59
N ILE A 68 -26.31 10.13 3.65
CA ILE A 68 -25.40 10.38 2.52
C ILE A 68 -24.22 9.43 2.57
N PRO A 69 -23.99 8.63 1.50
CA PRO A 69 -22.88 7.68 1.45
C PRO A 69 -21.53 8.39 1.27
N VAL A 70 -20.48 7.77 1.82
CA VAL A 70 -19.12 8.31 1.87
C VAL A 70 -18.12 7.28 1.33
N VAL A 71 -17.17 7.74 0.52
CA VAL A 71 -15.99 6.98 0.11
C VAL A 71 -14.75 7.60 0.78
N PRO A 72 -14.07 6.90 1.71
CA PRO A 72 -12.79 7.34 2.23
C PRO A 72 -11.71 7.22 1.16
N GLN A 73 -10.86 8.26 1.04
CA GLN A 73 -9.78 8.27 0.07
C GLN A 73 -8.47 8.70 0.72
N GLY A 74 -7.42 7.86 0.57
CA GLY A 74 -6.04 8.18 0.91
C GLY A 74 -5.27 8.71 -0.31
N GLY A 75 -4.18 8.03 -0.67
CA GLY A 75 -3.36 8.36 -1.84
C GLY A 75 -3.95 7.96 -3.20
N ASN A 76 -5.10 7.33 -3.23
CA ASN A 76 -5.80 6.86 -4.44
C ASN A 76 -4.93 5.99 -5.38
N THR A 77 -4.05 5.18 -4.81
CA THR A 77 -3.10 4.31 -5.53
C THR A 77 -3.60 2.87 -5.72
N GLY A 78 -4.80 2.56 -5.26
CA GLY A 78 -5.42 1.24 -5.40
C GLY A 78 -5.76 0.90 -6.86
N LEU A 79 -5.81 -0.40 -7.17
CA LEU A 79 -6.00 -0.92 -8.54
C LEU A 79 -7.44 -1.35 -8.83
N VAL A 80 -8.32 -1.27 -7.84
CA VAL A 80 -9.69 -1.85 -7.91
C VAL A 80 -10.80 -0.82 -7.65
N GLY A 81 -10.48 0.47 -7.70
CA GLY A 81 -11.45 1.56 -7.62
C GLY A 81 -12.03 1.85 -6.23
N GLY A 82 -11.52 1.21 -5.15
CA GLY A 82 -12.09 1.33 -3.80
C GLY A 82 -12.09 2.75 -3.20
N GLY A 83 -11.26 3.67 -3.72
CA GLY A 83 -11.26 5.08 -3.33
C GLY A 83 -12.04 6.01 -4.28
N VAL A 84 -12.72 5.47 -5.31
CA VAL A 84 -13.42 6.26 -6.34
C VAL A 84 -14.93 6.30 -6.05
N PRO A 85 -15.58 7.48 -6.09
CA PRO A 85 -17.02 7.61 -5.83
C PRO A 85 -17.86 7.16 -7.04
N LEU A 86 -17.96 5.84 -7.23
CA LEU A 86 -18.58 5.22 -8.42
C LEU A 86 -20.09 5.47 -8.52
N HIS A 87 -20.75 5.75 -7.39
CA HIS A 87 -22.21 5.92 -7.31
C HIS A 87 -22.63 7.31 -6.85
N GLY A 88 -21.71 8.31 -6.89
CA GLY A 88 -22.00 9.67 -6.48
C GLY A 88 -21.92 9.91 -4.97
N GLU A 89 -21.09 9.13 -4.29
CA GLU A 89 -20.78 9.29 -2.87
C GLU A 89 -19.99 10.58 -2.61
N VAL A 90 -20.07 11.12 -1.40
CA VAL A 90 -19.15 12.16 -0.92
C VAL A 90 -17.77 11.55 -0.70
N VAL A 91 -16.71 12.18 -1.23
CA VAL A 91 -15.34 11.76 -0.96
C VAL A 91 -14.85 12.35 0.36
N LEU A 92 -14.35 11.51 1.26
CA LEU A 92 -13.67 11.90 2.48
C LEU A 92 -12.16 11.71 2.29
N SER A 93 -11.47 12.78 1.91
CA SER A 93 -10.01 12.74 1.69
C SER A 93 -9.26 12.87 3.01
N LEU A 94 -8.49 11.83 3.33
CA LEU A 94 -7.70 11.75 4.57
C LEU A 94 -6.27 12.28 4.41
N ALA A 95 -5.93 12.84 3.26
CA ALA A 95 -4.58 13.29 2.92
C ALA A 95 -4.01 14.36 3.87
N ARG A 96 -4.85 15.04 4.66
CA ARG A 96 -4.41 16.06 5.64
C ARG A 96 -4.15 15.51 7.05
N LEU A 97 -4.43 14.24 7.31
CA LEU A 97 -4.10 13.56 8.56
C LEU A 97 -2.61 13.17 8.58
N THR A 98 -1.72 14.16 8.60
CA THR A 98 -0.28 13.99 8.38
C THR A 98 0.56 13.98 9.66
N GLY A 99 -0.05 13.87 10.83
CA GLY A 99 0.67 13.77 12.10
C GLY A 99 1.55 12.51 12.11
N LEU A 100 2.85 12.68 12.34
CA LEU A 100 3.82 11.60 12.48
C LEU A 100 4.53 11.77 13.82
N GLY A 101 4.35 10.81 14.71
CA GLY A 101 5.00 10.79 16.03
C GLY A 101 6.48 10.41 15.93
N PRO A 102 7.23 10.57 17.03
CA PRO A 102 8.58 10.03 17.12
C PRO A 102 8.56 8.50 17.08
N VAL A 103 9.64 7.91 16.58
CA VAL A 103 9.83 6.46 16.67
C VAL A 103 10.19 6.12 18.12
N ASP A 104 9.43 5.22 18.69
CA ASP A 104 9.76 4.58 19.97
C ASP A 104 10.92 3.62 19.73
N GLN A 105 12.10 3.97 20.21
CA GLN A 105 13.34 3.23 19.96
C GLN A 105 13.38 1.87 20.66
N ASP A 106 12.67 1.72 21.76
CA ASP A 106 12.65 0.46 22.52
C ASP A 106 11.80 -0.59 21.82
N SER A 107 10.66 -0.18 21.28
CA SER A 107 9.73 -1.08 20.58
C SER A 107 9.90 -1.10 19.06
N GLY A 108 10.60 -0.12 18.47
CA GLY A 108 10.70 0.07 17.03
C GLY A 108 9.36 0.42 16.39
N GLN A 109 8.50 1.17 17.11
CA GLN A 109 7.15 1.50 16.64
C GLN A 109 7.00 3.00 16.37
N VAL A 110 6.11 3.33 15.43
CA VAL A 110 5.73 4.71 15.13
C VAL A 110 4.22 4.84 15.01
N THR A 111 3.66 5.95 15.53
CA THR A 111 2.26 6.31 15.31
C THR A 111 2.19 7.33 14.17
N ALA A 112 1.40 7.03 13.15
CA ALA A 112 1.24 7.85 11.96
C ALA A 112 -0.25 8.10 11.68
N GLY A 113 -0.58 9.33 11.33
CA GLY A 113 -1.89 9.70 10.79
C GLY A 113 -2.17 9.02 9.45
N ALA A 114 -3.42 8.82 9.14
CA ALA A 114 -3.85 8.08 7.95
C ALA A 114 -3.35 8.68 6.63
N GLY A 115 -3.10 9.99 6.58
CA GLY A 115 -2.58 10.71 5.41
C GLY A 115 -1.05 10.71 5.27
N VAL A 116 -0.31 10.21 6.25
CA VAL A 116 1.16 10.05 6.15
C VAL A 116 1.47 9.04 5.05
N THR A 117 2.39 9.37 4.13
CA THR A 117 2.80 8.40 3.10
C THR A 117 3.68 7.30 3.69
N LEU A 118 3.70 6.12 3.06
CA LEU A 118 4.58 5.02 3.49
C LEU A 118 6.06 5.43 3.42
N ALA A 119 6.42 6.26 2.44
CA ALA A 119 7.77 6.81 2.34
C ALA A 119 8.11 7.73 3.51
N ALA A 120 7.20 8.61 3.92
CA ALA A 120 7.40 9.49 5.08
C ALA A 120 7.51 8.69 6.38
N ALA A 121 6.65 7.67 6.57
CA ALA A 121 6.74 6.78 7.73
C ALA A 121 8.07 6.01 7.77
N ALA A 122 8.56 5.55 6.61
CA ALA A 122 9.84 4.88 6.48
C ALA A 122 11.05 5.81 6.71
N ALA A 123 10.89 7.10 6.46
CA ALA A 123 11.93 8.10 6.69
C ALA A 123 12.03 8.57 8.17
N ALA A 124 11.11 8.12 9.02
CA ALA A 124 11.07 8.50 10.44
C ALA A 124 12.32 8.04 11.22
N ASP A 125 12.99 6.98 10.76
CA ASP A 125 14.21 6.46 11.37
C ASP A 125 15.20 5.98 10.29
N PRO A 126 16.51 6.30 10.39
CA PRO A 126 17.51 5.89 9.40
C PRO A 126 17.81 4.38 9.41
N GLY A 127 17.62 3.69 10.54
CA GLY A 127 17.91 2.25 10.72
C GLY A 127 16.70 1.35 10.51
N LEU A 128 15.50 1.92 10.47
CA LEU A 128 14.24 1.20 10.36
C LEU A 128 13.51 1.54 9.06
N ASP A 129 12.56 0.70 8.67
CA ASP A 129 11.72 0.87 7.48
C ASP A 129 10.31 0.36 7.76
N VAL A 130 9.35 0.77 6.94
CA VAL A 130 8.04 0.10 6.87
C VAL A 130 8.25 -1.19 6.10
N GLY A 131 7.83 -2.34 6.67
CA GLY A 131 8.03 -3.65 6.03
C GLY A 131 7.22 -3.87 4.76
N VAL A 132 6.19 -3.04 4.50
CA VAL A 132 5.43 -3.04 3.23
C VAL A 132 6.17 -2.20 2.19
N LEU A 133 6.77 -2.86 1.21
CA LEU A 133 7.48 -2.24 0.10
C LEU A 133 6.66 -2.36 -1.18
N ILE A 134 6.09 -1.25 -1.64
CA ILE A 134 5.28 -1.14 -2.87
C ILE A 134 5.80 -0.01 -3.76
N ALA A 135 5.59 -0.11 -5.07
CA ALA A 135 6.04 0.89 -6.03
C ALA A 135 5.46 2.29 -5.75
N SER A 136 4.22 2.37 -5.29
CA SER A 136 3.52 3.63 -5.00
C SER A 136 3.80 4.21 -3.60
N ARG A 137 4.84 3.78 -2.88
CA ARG A 137 5.11 4.16 -1.48
C ARG A 137 5.18 5.68 -1.22
N ASP A 138 5.51 6.47 -2.24
CA ASP A 138 5.60 7.94 -2.14
C ASP A 138 4.22 8.62 -2.12
N SER A 139 3.20 7.93 -2.61
CA SER A 139 1.81 8.42 -2.70
C SER A 139 0.84 7.60 -1.84
N ALA A 140 1.09 6.31 -1.68
CA ALA A 140 0.28 5.43 -0.84
C ALA A 140 0.38 5.86 0.63
N THR A 141 -0.76 6.01 1.28
CA THR A 141 -0.85 6.49 2.66
C THR A 141 -1.00 5.36 3.66
N VAL A 142 -0.59 5.58 4.90
CA VAL A 142 -0.71 4.63 6.00
C VAL A 142 -2.16 4.16 6.18
N GLY A 143 -3.14 5.08 6.20
CA GLY A 143 -4.56 4.71 6.34
C GLY A 143 -5.05 3.86 5.17
N GLY A 144 -4.68 4.21 3.93
CA GLY A 144 -5.00 3.42 2.74
C GLY A 144 -4.36 2.04 2.78
N ALA A 145 -3.09 1.94 3.18
CA ALA A 145 -2.38 0.67 3.30
C ALA A 145 -2.98 -0.24 4.38
N VAL A 146 -3.41 0.32 5.52
CA VAL A 146 -4.15 -0.43 6.55
C VAL A 146 -5.50 -0.88 6.02
N ALA A 147 -6.29 0.03 5.44
CA ALA A 147 -7.63 -0.26 4.93
C ALA A 147 -7.63 -1.39 3.88
N THR A 148 -6.62 -1.43 3.01
CA THR A 148 -6.50 -2.47 1.98
C THR A 148 -5.68 -3.69 2.42
N ASN A 149 -5.15 -3.70 3.64
CA ASN A 149 -4.17 -4.68 4.09
C ASN A 149 -3.04 -4.86 3.06
N ALA A 150 -2.42 -3.75 2.68
CA ALA A 150 -1.47 -3.71 1.59
C ALA A 150 -0.35 -4.73 1.78
N GLY A 151 -0.08 -5.49 0.74
CA GLY A 151 1.09 -6.32 0.60
C GLY A 151 2.15 -5.62 -0.26
N GLY A 152 3.29 -6.25 -0.44
CA GLY A 152 4.37 -5.71 -1.29
C GLY A 152 5.46 -6.74 -1.49
N LEU A 153 6.58 -6.32 -2.03
CA LEU A 153 7.68 -7.19 -2.43
C LEU A 153 8.25 -8.03 -1.27
N ARG A 154 8.15 -7.54 -0.02
CA ARG A 154 8.74 -8.19 1.17
C ARG A 154 7.70 -8.88 2.08
N VAL A 155 6.52 -9.17 1.55
CA VAL A 155 5.46 -9.91 2.30
C VAL A 155 5.96 -11.27 2.79
N LEU A 156 6.79 -11.93 2.01
CA LEU A 156 7.40 -13.20 2.40
C LEU A 156 8.15 -13.11 3.74
N ARG A 157 8.85 -12.01 3.98
CA ARG A 157 9.67 -11.79 5.19
C ARG A 157 8.90 -11.14 6.32
N TYR A 158 8.11 -10.10 6.01
CA TYR A 158 7.53 -9.21 7.03
C TYR A 158 6.00 -9.29 7.12
N GLY A 159 5.35 -10.06 6.25
CA GLY A 159 3.90 -10.10 6.15
C GLY A 159 3.30 -8.84 5.50
N PRO A 160 1.97 -8.82 5.30
CA PRO A 160 1.24 -7.65 4.82
C PRO A 160 1.10 -6.60 5.94
N MET A 161 0.44 -5.47 5.64
CA MET A 161 0.25 -4.36 6.59
C MET A 161 -0.36 -4.82 7.92
N ARG A 162 -1.31 -5.75 7.91
CA ARG A 162 -1.91 -6.33 9.14
C ARG A 162 -0.86 -6.90 10.10
N ALA A 163 0.18 -7.55 9.57
CA ALA A 163 1.24 -8.13 10.40
C ALA A 163 2.10 -7.06 11.11
N GLN A 164 2.12 -5.86 10.58
CA GLN A 164 2.88 -4.73 11.12
C GLN A 164 2.03 -3.77 11.96
N LEU A 165 0.71 -3.91 11.91
CA LEU A 165 -0.21 -3.05 12.65
C LEU A 165 -0.19 -3.44 14.13
N ARG A 166 0.11 -2.47 15.02
CA ARG A 166 0.15 -2.63 16.48
C ARG A 166 -0.93 -1.83 17.19
N GLY A 167 -1.63 -0.97 16.46
CA GLY A 167 -2.71 -0.18 16.98
C GLY A 167 -3.40 0.60 15.88
N VAL A 168 -4.63 1.01 16.13
CA VAL A 168 -5.46 1.76 15.18
C VAL A 168 -6.32 2.78 15.91
N GLN A 169 -6.50 3.94 15.30
CA GLN A 169 -7.57 4.86 15.61
C GLN A 169 -8.48 4.96 14.38
N ALA A 170 -9.77 4.84 14.58
CA ALA A 170 -10.73 4.82 13.50
C ALA A 170 -12.07 5.44 13.93
N VAL A 171 -12.88 5.84 12.95
CA VAL A 171 -14.20 6.44 13.18
C VAL A 171 -15.27 5.60 12.48
N LEU A 172 -16.27 5.19 13.24
CA LEU A 172 -17.47 4.50 12.72
C LEU A 172 -18.36 5.48 11.94
N SER A 173 -19.31 4.94 11.18
CA SER A 173 -20.21 5.75 10.35
C SER A 173 -21.07 6.75 11.15
N ASP A 174 -21.36 6.46 12.42
CA ASP A 174 -22.11 7.35 13.33
C ASP A 174 -21.26 8.44 13.99
N GLY A 175 -19.95 8.48 13.71
CA GLY A 175 -19.00 9.39 14.32
C GLY A 175 -18.35 8.87 15.61
N THR A 176 -18.67 7.66 16.06
CA THR A 176 -18.01 7.05 17.23
C THR A 176 -16.53 6.80 16.93
N VAL A 177 -15.65 7.26 17.82
CA VAL A 177 -14.21 7.06 17.71
C VAL A 177 -13.79 5.78 18.44
N ILE A 178 -13.12 4.89 17.73
CA ILE A 178 -12.40 3.76 18.30
C ILE A 178 -10.93 4.17 18.43
N GLU A 179 -10.38 4.07 19.65
CA GLU A 179 -8.97 4.33 19.89
C GLU A 179 -8.30 3.12 20.54
N HIS A 180 -7.35 2.52 19.84
CA HIS A 180 -6.57 1.37 20.30
C HIS A 180 -5.13 1.53 19.78
N LEU A 181 -4.40 2.52 20.30
CA LEU A 181 -3.03 2.87 19.88
C LEU A 181 -1.94 2.44 20.88
N GLY A 182 -2.27 1.57 21.86
CA GLY A 182 -1.35 1.17 22.92
C GLY A 182 -0.07 0.48 22.45
N GLY A 183 -0.08 -0.20 21.31
CA GLY A 183 1.11 -0.77 20.68
C GLY A 183 1.64 -2.05 21.34
N LEU A 184 0.89 -2.66 22.25
CA LEU A 184 1.29 -3.92 22.87
C LEU A 184 1.33 -5.05 21.84
N VAL A 185 2.44 -5.81 21.82
CA VAL A 185 2.60 -6.98 20.94
C VAL A 185 1.63 -8.08 21.33
N LYS A 186 1.39 -8.26 22.63
CA LYS A 186 0.38 -9.15 23.17
C LYS A 186 -0.66 -8.31 23.90
N ASP A 187 -1.82 -8.17 23.31
CA ASP A 187 -2.97 -7.52 23.91
C ASP A 187 -4.18 -8.45 23.82
N ASN A 188 -4.66 -8.89 24.98
CA ASN A 188 -5.83 -9.77 25.11
C ASN A 188 -7.05 -8.99 25.65
N THR A 189 -7.02 -7.65 25.62
CA THR A 189 -8.04 -6.76 26.15
C THR A 189 -9.07 -6.40 25.10
N GLY A 190 -10.25 -6.99 25.15
CA GLY A 190 -11.34 -6.70 24.23
C GLY A 190 -11.14 -7.29 22.83
N TYR A 191 -11.74 -6.65 21.84
CA TYR A 191 -11.64 -7.10 20.44
C TYR A 191 -10.34 -6.62 19.78
N ASP A 192 -9.80 -7.43 18.88
CA ASP A 192 -8.66 -7.09 18.05
C ASP A 192 -9.09 -6.15 16.89
N TYR A 193 -9.29 -4.87 17.23
CA TYR A 193 -9.65 -3.84 16.23
C TYR A 193 -8.60 -3.65 15.13
N PRO A 194 -7.28 -3.66 15.42
CA PRO A 194 -6.27 -3.61 14.38
C PRO A 194 -6.47 -4.66 13.29
N SER A 195 -6.59 -5.93 13.68
CA SER A 195 -6.80 -7.02 12.72
C SER A 195 -8.18 -6.97 12.03
N LEU A 196 -9.22 -6.54 12.74
CA LEU A 196 -10.56 -6.41 12.17
C LEU A 196 -10.61 -5.33 11.07
N LEU A 197 -9.97 -4.18 11.30
CA LEU A 197 -10.01 -3.04 10.40
C LEU A 197 -8.99 -3.13 9.26
N ALA A 198 -7.91 -3.89 9.43
CA ALA A 198 -6.96 -4.14 8.34
C ALA A 198 -7.61 -4.98 7.23
N GLY A 199 -7.74 -4.39 6.04
CA GLY A 199 -8.41 -5.01 4.90
C GLY A 199 -9.93 -4.83 4.88
N SER A 200 -10.49 -3.93 5.71
CA SER A 200 -11.92 -3.59 5.69
C SER A 200 -12.31 -2.62 4.57
N GLU A 201 -11.33 -2.01 3.91
CA GLU A 201 -11.51 -1.07 2.77
C GLU A 201 -12.50 0.08 3.04
N GLY A 202 -12.54 0.56 4.30
CA GLY A 202 -13.43 1.65 4.71
C GLY A 202 -14.90 1.23 4.94
N THR A 203 -15.24 -0.06 4.80
CA THR A 203 -16.62 -0.55 4.96
C THR A 203 -17.06 -0.66 6.41
N LEU A 204 -16.13 -0.83 7.35
CA LEU A 204 -16.41 -0.93 8.78
C LEU A 204 -16.18 0.39 9.52
N ALA A 205 -15.09 1.09 9.20
CA ALA A 205 -14.70 2.35 9.80
C ALA A 205 -13.71 3.10 8.91
N VAL A 206 -13.55 4.40 9.15
CA VAL A 206 -12.52 5.24 8.54
C VAL A 206 -11.31 5.26 9.46
N VAL A 207 -10.19 4.70 9.02
CA VAL A 207 -8.92 4.74 9.76
C VAL A 207 -8.36 6.15 9.74
N THR A 208 -8.07 6.72 10.92
CA THR A 208 -7.52 8.09 11.08
C THR A 208 -6.07 8.11 11.55
N ALA A 209 -5.63 7.08 12.28
CA ALA A 209 -4.23 6.87 12.63
C ALA A 209 -3.93 5.38 12.81
N ALA A 210 -2.65 5.02 12.67
CA ALA A 210 -2.18 3.67 12.92
C ALA A 210 -0.84 3.70 13.68
N ARG A 211 -0.65 2.75 14.59
CA ARG A 211 0.64 2.45 15.19
C ARG A 211 1.25 1.26 14.47
N LEU A 212 2.41 1.47 13.86
CA LEU A 212 3.09 0.51 13.02
C LEU A 212 4.35 -0.02 13.70
N GLN A 213 4.59 -1.32 13.57
CA GLN A 213 5.89 -1.92 13.81
C GLN A 213 6.78 -1.64 12.61
N LEU A 214 7.89 -0.95 12.83
CA LEU A 214 8.95 -0.83 11.84
C LEU A 214 9.86 -2.06 11.88
N VAL A 215 10.54 -2.31 10.78
CA VAL A 215 11.47 -3.43 10.60
C VAL A 215 12.89 -2.90 10.34
N PRO A 216 13.94 -3.61 10.73
CA PRO A 216 15.31 -3.20 10.41
C PRO A 216 15.50 -3.04 8.89
N ARG A 217 16.16 -1.96 8.47
CA ARG A 217 16.56 -1.82 7.06
C ARG A 217 17.50 -2.95 6.68
N PRO A 218 17.27 -3.61 5.54
CA PRO A 218 18.17 -4.64 5.05
C PRO A 218 19.59 -4.08 4.84
N ARG A 219 20.59 -4.79 5.37
CA ARG A 219 22.00 -4.46 5.14
C ARG A 219 22.52 -5.29 3.98
N ASP A 220 23.26 -4.63 3.08
CA ASP A 220 23.88 -5.28 1.91
C ASP A 220 22.92 -6.19 1.13
N PRO A 221 21.75 -5.66 0.69
CA PRO A 221 20.79 -6.48 -0.04
C PRO A 221 21.30 -6.80 -1.44
N VAL A 222 21.09 -8.06 -1.86
CA VAL A 222 21.40 -8.58 -3.19
C VAL A 222 20.09 -8.98 -3.85
N THR A 223 19.91 -8.57 -5.10
CA THR A 223 18.78 -9.02 -5.94
C THR A 223 19.30 -9.82 -7.12
N VAL A 224 18.69 -10.96 -7.38
CA VAL A 224 18.98 -11.78 -8.55
C VAL A 224 17.73 -12.01 -9.37
N LEU A 225 17.89 -12.10 -10.70
CA LEU A 225 16.84 -12.55 -11.62
C LEU A 225 17.37 -13.78 -12.35
N VAL A 226 16.74 -14.92 -12.11
CA VAL A 226 17.16 -16.25 -12.57
C VAL A 226 16.21 -16.73 -13.65
N ALA A 227 16.75 -17.23 -14.76
CA ALA A 227 15.97 -17.94 -15.78
C ALA A 227 15.57 -19.33 -15.31
N ALA A 228 14.32 -19.71 -15.55
CA ALA A 228 13.77 -21.05 -15.28
C ALA A 228 13.38 -21.72 -16.59
N GLY A 229 14.18 -22.73 -17.00
CA GLY A 229 14.04 -23.45 -18.27
C GLY A 229 12.79 -24.33 -18.33
N ASP A 230 12.41 -24.92 -17.19
CA ASP A 230 11.19 -25.74 -17.04
C ASP A 230 9.94 -24.92 -16.65
N GLY A 231 10.03 -23.57 -16.76
CA GLY A 231 8.91 -22.68 -16.52
C GLY A 231 8.50 -22.55 -15.05
N LEU A 232 7.21 -22.50 -14.79
CA LEU A 232 6.66 -22.23 -13.46
C LEU A 232 6.92 -23.33 -12.43
N GLU A 233 7.10 -24.59 -12.86
CA GLU A 233 7.42 -25.69 -11.96
C GLU A 233 8.81 -25.51 -11.36
N GLU A 234 9.78 -25.15 -12.18
CA GLU A 234 11.15 -24.84 -11.72
C GLU A 234 11.16 -23.59 -10.82
N VAL A 235 10.45 -22.53 -11.20
CA VAL A 235 10.27 -21.34 -10.36
C VAL A 235 9.75 -21.71 -8.98
N HIS A 236 8.71 -22.53 -8.89
CA HIS A 236 8.14 -22.97 -7.62
C HIS A 236 9.16 -23.80 -6.80
N GLY A 237 9.88 -24.70 -7.46
CA GLY A 237 10.94 -25.50 -6.83
C GLY A 237 12.05 -24.64 -6.23
N LEU A 238 12.55 -23.68 -7.00
CA LEU A 238 13.57 -22.72 -6.56
C LEU A 238 13.08 -21.83 -5.42
N ALA A 239 11.87 -21.25 -5.53
CA ALA A 239 11.31 -20.42 -4.50
C ALA A 239 11.12 -21.17 -3.16
N ARG A 240 10.62 -22.41 -3.22
CA ARG A 240 10.52 -23.29 -2.03
C ARG A 240 11.89 -23.60 -1.42
N SER A 241 12.90 -23.82 -2.25
CA SER A 241 14.26 -24.05 -1.77
C SER A 241 14.83 -22.79 -1.14
N ALA A 242 14.65 -21.62 -1.78
CA ALA A 242 15.08 -20.31 -1.23
C ALA A 242 14.53 -20.08 0.18
N VAL A 243 13.23 -20.31 0.39
CA VAL A 243 12.59 -20.14 1.71
C VAL A 243 13.24 -21.03 2.79
N ARG A 244 13.76 -22.20 2.41
CA ARG A 244 14.36 -23.15 3.37
C ARG A 244 15.85 -22.94 3.58
N THR A 245 16.57 -22.48 2.56
CA THR A 245 18.05 -22.51 2.56
C THR A 245 18.72 -21.15 2.53
N VAL A 246 17.96 -20.05 2.32
CA VAL A 246 18.48 -18.68 2.30
C VAL A 246 17.99 -17.92 3.53
N PRO A 247 18.76 -17.86 4.63
CA PRO A 247 18.30 -17.27 5.90
C PRO A 247 17.93 -15.78 5.79
N GLY A 248 18.65 -15.07 4.92
CA GLY A 248 18.46 -13.64 4.64
C GLY A 248 17.39 -13.32 3.60
N LEU A 249 16.58 -14.29 3.15
CA LEU A 249 15.59 -14.08 2.10
C LEU A 249 14.55 -13.03 2.51
N LEU A 250 14.35 -12.04 1.64
CA LEU A 250 13.40 -10.94 1.81
C LEU A 250 12.20 -11.09 0.88
N SER A 251 12.44 -11.48 -0.37
CA SER A 251 11.43 -11.52 -1.43
C SER A 251 11.68 -12.67 -2.39
N ALA A 252 10.58 -13.21 -2.94
CA ALA A 252 10.59 -14.14 -4.06
C ALA A 252 9.38 -13.81 -4.96
N GLU A 253 9.64 -13.29 -6.15
CA GLU A 253 8.64 -12.89 -7.13
C GLU A 253 8.94 -13.54 -8.46
N PHE A 254 7.94 -13.80 -9.27
CA PHE A 254 8.14 -14.40 -10.58
C PHE A 254 7.50 -13.60 -11.70
N LEU A 255 7.98 -13.82 -12.91
CA LEU A 255 7.33 -13.37 -14.13
C LEU A 255 7.47 -14.44 -15.20
N THR A 256 6.53 -14.47 -16.13
CA THR A 256 6.55 -15.34 -17.30
C THR A 256 7.10 -14.59 -18.51
N GLN A 257 7.56 -15.30 -19.55
CA GLN A 257 8.02 -14.66 -20.77
C GLN A 257 6.94 -13.76 -21.40
N PRO A 258 5.66 -14.17 -21.51
CA PRO A 258 4.62 -13.26 -22.02
C PRO A 258 4.47 -11.97 -21.20
N GLY A 259 4.60 -12.06 -19.87
CA GLY A 259 4.60 -10.86 -19.02
C GLY A 259 5.81 -9.95 -19.26
N LEU A 260 6.99 -10.54 -19.45
CA LEU A 260 8.20 -9.80 -19.81
C LEU A 260 8.05 -9.14 -21.17
N ASP A 261 7.49 -9.80 -22.17
CA ASP A 261 7.27 -9.25 -23.51
C ASP A 261 6.37 -8.00 -23.47
N VAL A 262 5.32 -8.01 -22.63
CA VAL A 262 4.46 -6.84 -22.42
C VAL A 262 5.24 -5.68 -21.79
N LEU A 263 6.07 -5.96 -20.79
CA LEU A 263 6.92 -4.96 -20.15
C LEU A 263 7.93 -4.33 -21.14
N ILE A 264 8.54 -5.14 -22.00
CA ILE A 264 9.46 -4.67 -23.03
C ILE A 264 8.71 -3.80 -24.04
N ALA A 265 7.56 -4.24 -24.53
CA ALA A 265 6.78 -3.55 -25.54
C ALA A 265 6.19 -2.22 -25.04
N HIS A 266 5.71 -2.15 -23.81
CA HIS A 266 4.91 -1.03 -23.32
C HIS A 266 5.54 -0.24 -22.18
N ALA A 267 6.46 -0.85 -21.41
CA ALA A 267 7.14 -0.16 -20.32
C ALA A 267 8.58 0.26 -20.66
N GLY A 268 9.07 0.01 -21.88
CA GLY A 268 10.40 0.40 -22.32
C GLY A 268 11.54 -0.30 -21.58
N LEU A 269 11.28 -1.47 -21.00
CA LEU A 269 12.31 -2.31 -20.39
C LEU A 269 13.06 -3.08 -21.47
N VAL A 270 14.28 -3.51 -21.16
CA VAL A 270 15.10 -4.36 -22.02
C VAL A 270 15.11 -5.81 -21.52
N PRO A 271 15.39 -6.81 -22.34
CA PRO A 271 15.53 -8.18 -21.84
C PRO A 271 16.57 -8.26 -20.70
N PRO A 272 16.25 -8.92 -19.56
CA PRO A 272 17.16 -9.00 -18.41
C PRO A 272 18.33 -9.95 -18.64
N LEU A 273 18.19 -10.90 -19.57
CA LEU A 273 19.18 -11.92 -19.92
C LEU A 273 19.32 -12.01 -21.43
N PRO A 274 20.49 -12.48 -21.95
CA PRO A 274 20.76 -12.59 -23.39
C PRO A 274 19.82 -13.55 -24.13
N ALA A 275 19.36 -14.60 -23.46
CA ALA A 275 18.44 -15.59 -24.02
C ALA A 275 17.11 -15.57 -23.26
N PRO A 276 15.96 -15.72 -23.95
CA PRO A 276 14.67 -15.83 -23.31
C PRO A 276 14.52 -17.17 -22.55
N ALA A 277 13.66 -17.17 -21.53
CA ALA A 277 13.28 -18.37 -20.79
C ALA A 277 11.77 -18.38 -20.55
N PRO A 278 11.13 -19.54 -20.39
CA PRO A 278 9.68 -19.64 -20.15
C PRO A 278 9.20 -18.84 -18.95
N ALA A 279 10.02 -18.78 -17.90
CA ALA A 279 9.74 -18.01 -16.69
C ALA A 279 11.03 -17.52 -16.02
N TYR A 280 10.89 -16.58 -15.09
CA TYR A 280 11.98 -15.99 -14.34
C TYR A 280 11.57 -15.87 -12.87
N LEU A 281 12.54 -16.05 -11.97
CA LEU A 281 12.39 -15.85 -10.54
C LEU A 281 13.28 -14.68 -10.11
N ILE A 282 12.69 -13.69 -9.43
CA ILE A 282 13.41 -12.59 -8.80
C ILE A 282 13.50 -12.91 -7.31
N LEU A 283 14.71 -12.97 -6.77
CA LEU A 283 14.97 -13.17 -5.35
C LEU A 283 15.70 -11.95 -4.80
N GLU A 284 15.32 -11.50 -3.61
CA GLU A 284 16.10 -10.54 -2.81
C GLU A 284 16.48 -11.20 -1.50
N ALA A 285 17.75 -11.12 -1.15
CA ALA A 285 18.26 -11.53 0.16
C ALA A 285 19.20 -10.48 0.72
N ALA A 286 19.40 -10.45 2.04
CA ALA A 286 20.27 -9.48 2.69
C ALA A 286 21.04 -10.09 3.87
N GLY A 287 22.15 -9.46 4.23
CA GLY A 287 23.03 -9.86 5.32
C GLY A 287 24.25 -10.63 4.84
N ARG A 288 25.06 -11.03 5.82
CA ARG A 288 26.36 -11.69 5.54
C ARG A 288 26.13 -13.02 4.79
N GLY A 289 26.79 -13.19 3.66
CA GLY A 289 26.73 -14.42 2.85
C GLY A 289 25.49 -14.52 1.94
N ALA A 290 24.63 -13.49 1.87
CA ALA A 290 23.42 -13.54 1.04
C ALA A 290 23.71 -13.85 -0.44
N LEU A 291 24.81 -13.33 -0.99
CA LEU A 291 25.22 -13.61 -2.36
C LEU A 291 25.62 -15.09 -2.54
N ASP A 292 26.41 -15.63 -1.59
CA ASP A 292 26.86 -17.02 -1.63
C ASP A 292 25.68 -18.00 -1.47
N ASP A 293 24.75 -17.69 -0.55
CA ASP A 293 23.51 -18.47 -0.36
C ASP A 293 22.67 -18.53 -1.63
N LEU A 294 22.51 -17.37 -2.30
CA LEU A 294 21.79 -17.28 -3.58
C LEU A 294 22.54 -18.00 -4.69
N ALA A 295 23.87 -17.84 -4.78
CA ALA A 295 24.69 -18.53 -5.77
C ALA A 295 24.60 -20.06 -5.63
N GLY A 296 24.68 -20.56 -4.39
CA GLY A 296 24.52 -21.99 -4.09
C GLY A 296 23.14 -22.54 -4.49
N LEU A 297 22.09 -21.75 -4.35
CA LEU A 297 20.73 -22.10 -4.78
C LEU A 297 20.58 -22.12 -6.31
N ILE A 298 21.16 -21.12 -6.98
CA ILE A 298 20.99 -20.87 -8.42
C ILE A 298 21.78 -21.89 -9.26
N GLY A 299 23.01 -22.25 -8.84
CA GLY A 299 23.92 -23.10 -9.59
C GLY A 299 24.30 -22.46 -10.93
N ASP A 300 24.33 -23.26 -12.01
CA ASP A 300 24.76 -22.82 -13.35
C ASP A 300 23.66 -22.14 -14.20
N ARG A 301 22.52 -21.78 -13.60
CA ARG A 301 21.42 -21.12 -14.34
C ARG A 301 21.80 -19.74 -14.82
N PRO A 302 21.30 -19.31 -16.02
CA PRO A 302 21.45 -17.94 -16.44
C PRO A 302 20.82 -16.98 -15.41
N VAL A 303 21.61 -16.01 -14.96
CA VAL A 303 21.23 -15.09 -13.89
C VAL A 303 21.76 -13.68 -14.12
N ALA A 304 20.96 -12.68 -13.76
CA ALA A 304 21.41 -11.31 -13.56
C ALA A 304 21.51 -11.05 -12.06
N VAL A 305 22.64 -10.50 -11.61
CA VAL A 305 22.93 -10.20 -10.20
C VAL A 305 23.09 -8.70 -10.02
N ALA A 306 22.51 -8.17 -8.95
CA ALA A 306 22.55 -6.74 -8.62
C ALA A 306 22.80 -6.53 -7.12
N GLU A 307 23.89 -5.85 -6.80
CA GLU A 307 24.26 -5.41 -5.45
C GLU A 307 24.09 -3.90 -5.28
N ALA A 308 24.48 -3.11 -6.29
CA ALA A 308 24.28 -1.67 -6.26
C ALA A 308 22.80 -1.28 -6.30
N ALA A 309 22.41 -0.25 -5.56
CA ALA A 309 21.00 0.16 -5.41
C ALA A 309 20.32 0.43 -6.76
N ALA A 310 21.03 1.09 -7.70
CA ALA A 310 20.50 1.39 -9.03
C ALA A 310 20.26 0.12 -9.86
N ASP A 311 21.13 -0.88 -9.72
CA ASP A 311 21.02 -2.14 -10.45
C ASP A 311 19.90 -3.00 -9.88
N ARG A 312 19.75 -3.05 -8.54
CA ARG A 312 18.61 -3.70 -7.89
C ARG A 312 17.29 -3.07 -8.33
N ALA A 313 17.21 -1.72 -8.38
CA ALA A 313 16.02 -1.03 -8.87
C ALA A 313 15.68 -1.41 -10.32
N ARG A 314 16.69 -1.61 -11.19
CA ARG A 314 16.47 -2.10 -12.56
C ARG A 314 15.88 -3.51 -12.58
N LEU A 315 16.35 -4.42 -11.74
CA LEU A 315 15.77 -5.76 -11.65
C LEU A 315 14.36 -5.76 -11.07
N TRP A 316 14.10 -4.92 -10.05
CA TRP A 316 12.77 -4.78 -9.50
C TRP A 316 11.77 -4.12 -10.45
N ALA A 317 12.21 -3.30 -11.40
CA ALA A 317 11.34 -2.66 -12.39
C ALA A 317 10.51 -3.68 -13.19
N TYR A 318 11.00 -4.92 -13.42
CA TYR A 318 10.22 -5.98 -14.08
C TYR A 318 8.98 -6.40 -13.28
N ARG A 319 8.99 -6.26 -11.97
CA ARG A 319 7.84 -6.55 -11.10
C ARG A 319 7.00 -5.31 -10.79
N GLU A 320 7.65 -4.21 -10.50
CA GLU A 320 6.98 -2.98 -10.05
C GLU A 320 6.19 -2.30 -11.18
N ARG A 321 6.64 -2.42 -12.43
CA ARG A 321 5.95 -1.84 -13.60
C ARG A 321 4.90 -2.76 -14.23
N MET A 322 4.74 -3.98 -13.72
CA MET A 322 3.73 -4.90 -14.21
C MET A 322 2.28 -4.34 -14.12
N PRO A 323 1.87 -3.61 -13.06
CA PRO A 323 0.54 -3.01 -13.01
C PRO A 323 0.30 -1.96 -14.12
N GLU A 324 1.33 -1.19 -14.50
CA GLU A 324 1.26 -0.25 -15.62
C GLU A 324 1.06 -1.01 -16.94
N ALA A 325 1.89 -2.03 -17.16
CA ALA A 325 1.87 -2.84 -18.37
C ALA A 325 0.56 -3.63 -18.52
N ALA A 326 0.01 -4.15 -17.43
CA ALA A 326 -1.28 -4.84 -17.43
C ALA A 326 -2.44 -3.96 -17.96
N GLY A 327 -2.32 -2.64 -17.86
CA GLY A 327 -3.26 -1.70 -18.44
C GLY A 327 -3.42 -1.83 -19.96
N PHE A 328 -2.39 -2.27 -20.66
CA PHE A 328 -2.39 -2.44 -22.11
C PHE A 328 -3.00 -3.77 -22.58
N LEU A 329 -3.20 -4.74 -21.67
CA LEU A 329 -3.83 -6.03 -21.98
C LEU A 329 -5.36 -5.97 -21.99
N GLY A 330 -5.95 -4.81 -21.70
CA GLY A 330 -7.40 -4.65 -21.55
C GLY A 330 -7.89 -4.99 -20.13
N PRO A 331 -9.20 -4.85 -19.87
CA PRO A 331 -9.74 -5.28 -18.58
C PRO A 331 -9.63 -6.80 -18.43
N PRO A 332 -9.35 -7.30 -17.22
CA PRO A 332 -9.29 -8.73 -16.93
C PRO A 332 -10.67 -9.39 -17.13
#